data_193e0ad04604bc86d6a9d77bd0610bba
#
_entry.id   193e0ad04604bc86d6a9d77bd0610bba
#
_cell.length_a   1.000
_cell.length_b   1.000
_cell.length_c   1.000
_cell.angle_alpha   90.00
_cell.angle_beta   90.00
_cell.angle_gamma   90.00
#
_symmetry.space_group_name_H-M   'P 1'
#
loop_
_entity.id
_entity.type
_entity.pdbx_description
1 polymer ?
#
loop_
_entity_poly.entity_id
_entity_poly.type
_entity_poly.pdbx_seq_one_letter_code
_entity_poly.pdbx_strand_id
1 'polypeptide(L)'
;PAIFKINPLMDSSFDQKLMERGYHIAHTTEVMTMNLESYEPKEPLAEVSLTPHITSDWLNALFEMNGTTNPIHKKIVPSMYHAIPGDTIFATVYDGDNVIGTGLGILDRDYVGIYAIHVAPGYRRRKIGQSICRALLKSAREQGACYAYLQVVKGNFGARTLYESLGFEYLYTYWFRQQF
;
A
#
# COMPACT_ATOMS: atom_id res chain seq x y z
N PRO A 1 17.55 -19.08 0.17
CA PRO A 1 18.07 -18.23 1.25
C PRO A 1 16.95 -17.89 2.24
N ALA A 2 17.27 -17.80 3.54
CA ALA A 2 16.32 -17.38 4.55
C ALA A 2 16.24 -15.85 4.59
N ILE A 3 15.01 -15.34 4.81
CA ILE A 3 14.76 -13.89 4.97
C ILE A 3 14.04 -13.73 6.31
N PHE A 4 14.54 -12.81 7.14
CA PHE A 4 13.98 -12.52 8.45
C PHE A 4 13.44 -11.09 8.46
N LYS A 5 12.17 -10.91 8.86
CA LYS A 5 11.59 -9.59 9.09
C LYS A 5 11.88 -9.17 10.53
N ILE A 6 12.55 -8.04 10.70
CA ILE A 6 12.92 -7.48 12.00
C ILE A 6 12.03 -6.27 12.29
N ASN A 7 11.41 -6.24 13.44
CA ASN A 7 10.56 -5.14 13.90
C ASN A 7 10.89 -4.78 15.37
N PRO A 8 10.42 -3.63 15.89
CA PRO A 8 10.74 -3.16 17.23
C PRO A 8 10.26 -4.04 18.41
N LEU A 9 9.37 -5.00 18.15
CA LEU A 9 8.86 -5.93 19.19
C LEU A 9 9.79 -7.14 19.39
N MET A 10 10.78 -7.31 18.53
CA MET A 10 11.75 -8.41 18.62
C MET A 10 12.91 -8.02 19.52
N ASP A 11 13.50 -9.01 20.17
CA ASP A 11 14.73 -8.83 20.93
C ASP A 11 15.85 -8.34 20.00
N SER A 12 16.48 -7.23 20.35
CA SER A 12 17.57 -6.61 19.56
C SER A 12 18.78 -7.54 19.38
N SER A 13 19.01 -8.48 20.30
CA SER A 13 20.08 -9.48 20.18
C SER A 13 19.89 -10.41 18.98
N PHE A 14 18.64 -10.61 18.53
CA PHE A 14 18.35 -11.40 17.35
C PHE A 14 18.86 -10.73 16.07
N ASP A 15 18.60 -9.44 15.91
CA ASP A 15 19.10 -8.66 14.77
C ASP A 15 20.63 -8.64 14.73
N GLN A 16 21.26 -8.46 15.89
CA GLN A 16 22.71 -8.50 16.01
C GLN A 16 23.30 -9.86 15.60
N LYS A 17 22.71 -10.99 16.07
CA LYS A 17 23.13 -12.34 15.68
C LYS A 17 23.03 -12.61 14.18
N LEU A 18 22.02 -12.05 13.53
CA LEU A 18 21.88 -12.15 12.07
C LEU A 18 22.96 -11.33 11.36
N MET A 19 23.25 -10.13 11.83
CA MET A 19 24.36 -9.31 11.30
C MET A 19 25.71 -10.02 11.42
N GLU A 20 26.01 -10.60 12.58
CA GLU A 20 27.25 -11.36 12.82
C GLU A 20 27.37 -12.59 11.91
N ARG A 21 26.25 -13.15 11.45
CA ARG A 21 26.18 -14.25 10.47
C ARG A 21 26.17 -13.80 9.02
N GLY A 22 26.44 -12.53 8.74
CA GLY A 22 26.54 -11.99 7.39
C GLY A 22 25.20 -11.70 6.71
N TYR A 23 24.11 -11.57 7.48
CA TYR A 23 22.84 -11.07 6.93
C TYR A 23 22.85 -9.55 6.80
N HIS A 24 22.54 -9.06 5.63
CA HIS A 24 22.48 -7.62 5.33
C HIS A 24 21.07 -7.07 5.46
N ILE A 25 20.97 -5.78 5.82
CA ILE A 25 19.67 -5.07 5.86
C ILE A 25 19.16 -4.85 4.43
N ALA A 26 17.89 -5.14 4.22
CA ALA A 26 17.19 -4.86 2.98
C ALA A 26 15.76 -4.38 3.26
N HIS A 27 15.18 -3.68 2.29
CA HIS A 27 13.77 -3.28 2.27
C HIS A 27 13.30 -2.60 3.56
N THR A 28 14.08 -1.64 4.07
CA THR A 28 13.67 -0.84 5.23
C THR A 28 12.38 -0.11 4.92
N THR A 29 11.38 -0.30 5.77
CA THR A 29 10.00 0.14 5.54
C THR A 29 9.45 0.80 6.79
N GLU A 30 8.81 1.94 6.62
CA GLU A 30 8.10 2.66 7.67
C GLU A 30 6.62 2.25 7.65
N VAL A 31 6.07 1.97 8.81
CA VAL A 31 4.63 1.77 9.03
C VAL A 31 4.06 3.08 9.51
N MET A 32 3.00 3.53 8.88
CA MET A 32 2.26 4.73 9.26
C MET A 32 0.81 4.36 9.59
N THR A 33 0.21 5.07 10.51
CA THR A 33 -1.16 4.84 10.97
C THR A 33 -1.95 6.13 11.08
N MET A 34 -3.28 6.01 11.10
CA MET A 34 -4.20 7.13 11.27
C MET A 34 -5.45 6.67 12.01
N ASN A 35 -5.99 7.49 12.91
CA ASN A 35 -7.32 7.30 13.48
C ASN A 35 -8.36 7.86 12.50
N LEU A 36 -9.28 7.02 12.05
CA LEU A 36 -10.35 7.38 11.13
C LEU A 36 -11.58 7.98 11.83
N GLU A 37 -11.75 7.78 13.13
CA GLU A 37 -12.88 8.36 13.88
C GLU A 37 -12.80 9.89 13.90
N SER A 38 -11.57 10.43 14.01
CA SER A 38 -11.29 11.87 13.96
C SER A 38 -11.01 12.39 12.55
N TYR A 39 -10.97 11.52 11.55
CA TYR A 39 -10.69 11.91 10.17
C TYR A 39 -11.92 12.56 9.54
N GLU A 40 -11.77 13.78 9.05
CA GLU A 40 -12.79 14.43 8.22
C GLU A 40 -12.56 14.07 6.75
N PRO A 41 -13.44 13.23 6.15
CA PRO A 41 -13.31 12.86 4.76
C PRO A 41 -13.39 14.08 3.85
N LYS A 42 -12.34 14.33 3.09
CA LYS A 42 -12.34 15.34 2.02
C LYS A 42 -12.67 14.64 0.71
N GLU A 43 -13.50 15.26 -0.11
CA GLU A 43 -13.83 14.72 -1.43
C GLU A 43 -12.55 14.49 -2.25
N PRO A 44 -12.51 13.41 -3.05
CA PRO A 44 -11.46 13.20 -4.04
C PRO A 44 -11.40 14.38 -5.02
N LEU A 45 -10.19 14.73 -5.47
CA LEU A 45 -9.98 15.82 -6.45
C LEU A 45 -10.06 15.33 -7.90
N ALA A 46 -10.05 14.02 -8.09
CA ALA A 46 -10.31 13.32 -9.35
C ALA A 46 -11.37 12.26 -9.10
N GLU A 47 -12.12 11.90 -10.12
CA GLU A 47 -13.08 10.81 -10.06
C GLU A 47 -12.36 9.48 -9.81
N VAL A 48 -12.84 8.72 -8.82
CA VAL A 48 -12.28 7.43 -8.41
C VAL A 48 -13.37 6.38 -8.45
N SER A 49 -13.24 5.39 -9.30
CA SER A 49 -14.12 4.23 -9.33
C SER A 49 -13.71 3.26 -8.23
N LEU A 50 -14.66 2.79 -7.42
CA LEU A 50 -14.44 1.80 -6.37
C LEU A 50 -15.19 0.52 -6.71
N THR A 51 -14.51 -0.63 -6.57
CA THR A 51 -15.10 -1.97 -6.75
C THR A 51 -14.70 -2.90 -5.62
N PRO A 52 -15.56 -3.83 -5.17
CA PRO A 52 -15.22 -4.78 -4.13
C PRO A 52 -14.30 -5.92 -4.62
N HIS A 53 -14.17 -6.08 -5.93
CA HIS A 53 -13.37 -7.14 -6.54
C HIS A 53 -12.37 -6.59 -7.54
N ILE A 54 -11.24 -7.28 -7.67
CA ILE A 54 -10.23 -6.95 -8.65
C ILE A 54 -10.79 -7.06 -10.07
N THR A 55 -10.48 -6.06 -10.91
CA THR A 55 -10.79 -6.11 -12.34
C THR A 55 -9.54 -6.40 -13.16
N SER A 56 -9.72 -6.92 -14.39
CA SER A 56 -8.61 -7.13 -15.32
C SER A 56 -7.86 -5.82 -15.63
N ASP A 57 -8.60 -4.72 -15.78
CA ASP A 57 -8.00 -3.41 -16.10
C ASP A 57 -7.13 -2.91 -14.95
N TRP A 58 -7.62 -3.01 -13.72
CA TRP A 58 -6.85 -2.66 -12.52
C TRP A 58 -5.56 -3.50 -12.43
N LEU A 59 -5.65 -4.81 -12.65
CA LEU A 59 -4.52 -5.73 -12.58
C LEU A 59 -3.49 -5.47 -13.68
N ASN A 60 -3.94 -5.26 -14.91
CA ASN A 60 -3.06 -4.95 -16.04
C ASN A 60 -2.31 -3.62 -15.80
N ALA A 61 -3.02 -2.60 -15.34
CA ALA A 61 -2.43 -1.32 -14.99
C ALA A 61 -1.41 -1.43 -13.84
N LEU A 62 -1.70 -2.25 -12.81
CA LEU A 62 -0.74 -2.53 -11.75
C LEU A 62 0.55 -3.14 -12.30
N PHE A 63 0.46 -4.13 -13.17
CA PHE A 63 1.63 -4.76 -13.79
C PHE A 63 2.44 -3.77 -14.63
N GLU A 64 1.77 -2.93 -15.40
CA GLU A 64 2.41 -1.91 -16.21
C GLU A 64 3.13 -0.87 -15.33
N MET A 65 2.44 -0.29 -14.35
CA MET A 65 2.98 0.75 -13.47
C MET A 65 4.12 0.24 -12.57
N ASN A 66 4.13 -1.06 -12.23
CA ASN A 66 5.20 -1.71 -11.49
C ASN A 66 6.35 -2.22 -12.38
N GLY A 67 6.20 -2.17 -13.69
CA GLY A 67 7.18 -2.76 -14.61
C GLY A 67 7.28 -4.28 -14.49
N THR A 68 6.19 -4.96 -14.13
CA THR A 68 6.17 -6.41 -13.96
C THR A 68 6.22 -7.11 -15.32
N THR A 69 7.35 -7.68 -15.66
CA THR A 69 7.57 -8.40 -16.93
C THR A 69 7.59 -9.92 -16.76
N ASN A 70 7.86 -10.43 -15.56
CA ASN A 70 7.98 -11.86 -15.29
C ASN A 70 6.64 -12.58 -15.48
N PRO A 71 6.54 -13.56 -16.42
CA PRO A 71 5.30 -14.26 -16.71
C PRO A 71 4.79 -15.11 -15.53
N ILE A 72 5.68 -15.60 -14.67
CA ILE A 72 5.30 -16.34 -13.46
C ILE A 72 4.56 -15.42 -12.49
N HIS A 73 5.06 -14.19 -12.29
CA HIS A 73 4.39 -13.20 -11.46
C HIS A 73 3.02 -12.84 -12.02
N LYS A 74 2.91 -12.61 -13.34
CA LYS A 74 1.63 -12.33 -14.01
C LYS A 74 0.62 -13.46 -13.86
N LYS A 75 1.08 -14.71 -13.72
CA LYS A 75 0.21 -15.87 -13.50
C LYS A 75 -0.22 -16.02 -12.04
N ILE A 76 0.67 -15.74 -11.08
CA ILE A 76 0.44 -16.02 -9.65
C ILE A 76 -0.28 -14.85 -8.96
N VAL A 77 0.12 -13.61 -9.24
CA VAL A 77 -0.39 -12.42 -8.55
C VAL A 77 -1.93 -12.30 -8.59
N PRO A 78 -2.64 -12.59 -9.70
CA PRO A 78 -4.11 -12.57 -9.70
C PRO A 78 -4.72 -13.48 -8.63
N SER A 79 -4.20 -14.70 -8.48
CA SER A 79 -4.72 -15.65 -7.48
C SER A 79 -4.47 -15.18 -6.05
N MET A 80 -3.39 -14.43 -5.81
CA MET A 80 -3.11 -13.84 -4.49
C MET A 80 -4.14 -12.76 -4.13
N TYR A 81 -4.52 -11.90 -5.08
CA TYR A 81 -5.55 -10.89 -4.84
C TYR A 81 -6.93 -11.50 -4.63
N HIS A 82 -7.28 -12.57 -5.37
CA HIS A 82 -8.54 -13.30 -5.17
C HIS A 82 -8.59 -14.07 -3.83
N ALA A 83 -7.44 -14.41 -3.27
CA ALA A 83 -7.33 -15.15 -2.02
C ALA A 83 -7.23 -14.24 -0.77
N ILE A 84 -7.35 -12.92 -0.92
CA ILE A 84 -7.35 -12.01 0.23
C ILE A 84 -8.54 -12.35 1.13
N PRO A 85 -8.31 -12.72 2.41
CA PRO A 85 -9.38 -12.96 3.35
C PRO A 85 -9.91 -11.60 3.86
N GLY A 86 -11.16 -11.34 3.70
CA GLY A 86 -11.78 -10.10 4.14
C GLY A 86 -12.27 -9.21 2.99
N ASP A 87 -12.92 -8.12 3.36
CA ASP A 87 -13.48 -7.19 2.40
C ASP A 87 -12.39 -6.31 1.77
N THR A 88 -12.49 -6.11 0.48
CA THR A 88 -11.55 -5.35 -0.31
C THR A 88 -12.22 -4.19 -1.03
N ILE A 89 -11.47 -3.10 -1.21
CA ILE A 89 -11.88 -1.91 -1.95
C ILE A 89 -10.79 -1.63 -2.99
N PHE A 90 -11.05 -1.96 -4.24
CA PHE A 90 -10.16 -1.64 -5.35
C PHE A 90 -10.52 -0.27 -5.92
N ALA A 91 -9.56 0.65 -5.92
CA ALA A 91 -9.73 1.99 -6.46
C ALA A 91 -9.04 2.10 -7.82
N THR A 92 -9.73 2.71 -8.77
CA THR A 92 -9.25 2.94 -10.12
C THR A 92 -9.53 4.38 -10.55
N VAL A 93 -8.54 5.04 -11.16
CA VAL A 93 -8.72 6.35 -11.80
C VAL A 93 -8.47 6.17 -13.29
N TYR A 94 -9.38 6.69 -14.10
CA TYR A 94 -9.33 6.61 -15.55
C TYR A 94 -9.04 7.97 -16.19
N ASP A 95 -8.41 7.94 -17.37
CA ASP A 95 -8.36 9.02 -18.35
C ASP A 95 -8.80 8.44 -19.69
N GLY A 96 -10.05 8.72 -20.07
CA GLY A 96 -10.74 7.96 -21.13
C GLY A 96 -10.82 6.48 -20.75
N ASP A 97 -10.35 5.60 -21.62
CA ASP A 97 -10.33 4.14 -21.39
C ASP A 97 -9.05 3.66 -20.68
N ASN A 98 -8.11 4.57 -20.37
CA ASN A 98 -6.83 4.21 -19.78
C ASN A 98 -6.85 4.32 -18.25
N VAL A 99 -6.40 3.28 -17.56
CA VAL A 99 -6.18 3.34 -16.11
C VAL A 99 -4.90 4.11 -15.82
N ILE A 100 -5.03 5.23 -15.14
CA ILE A 100 -3.92 6.13 -14.78
C ILE A 100 -3.53 6.09 -13.30
N GLY A 101 -4.35 5.42 -12.48
CA GLY A 101 -4.06 5.24 -11.07
C GLY A 101 -4.80 4.06 -10.46
N THR A 102 -4.16 3.38 -9.52
CA THR A 102 -4.70 2.24 -8.78
C THR A 102 -4.49 2.41 -7.28
N GLY A 103 -5.32 1.74 -6.50
CA GLY A 103 -5.18 1.60 -5.06
C GLY A 103 -5.98 0.42 -4.55
N LEU A 104 -5.66 -0.05 -3.34
CA LEU A 104 -6.34 -1.15 -2.69
C LEU A 104 -6.48 -0.85 -1.19
N GLY A 105 -7.70 -0.96 -0.67
CA GLY A 105 -8.01 -1.06 0.74
C GLY A 105 -8.36 -2.50 1.11
N ILE A 106 -7.82 -2.99 2.21
CA ILE A 106 -8.17 -4.31 2.76
C ILE A 106 -8.67 -4.07 4.19
N LEU A 107 -9.94 -4.45 4.45
CA LEU A 107 -10.53 -4.35 5.78
C LEU A 107 -10.23 -5.62 6.58
N ASP A 108 -9.79 -5.44 7.81
CA ASP A 108 -9.62 -6.50 8.81
C ASP A 108 -10.05 -5.94 10.17
N ARG A 109 -11.17 -6.43 10.67
CA ARG A 109 -11.81 -5.92 11.89
C ARG A 109 -12.09 -4.42 11.80
N ASP A 110 -11.55 -3.63 12.70
CA ASP A 110 -11.67 -2.16 12.77
C ASP A 110 -10.56 -1.40 12.00
N TYR A 111 -9.73 -2.12 11.22
CA TYR A 111 -8.63 -1.55 10.46
C TYR A 111 -8.87 -1.60 8.95
N VAL A 112 -8.34 -0.62 8.24
CA VAL A 112 -8.08 -0.71 6.79
C VAL A 112 -6.59 -0.58 6.52
N GLY A 113 -6.03 -1.56 5.83
CA GLY A 113 -4.69 -1.47 5.25
C GLY A 113 -4.74 -0.85 3.85
N ILE A 114 -3.91 0.15 3.57
CA ILE A 114 -3.82 0.82 2.26
C ILE A 114 -2.62 0.29 1.50
N TYR A 115 -2.86 -0.20 0.27
CA TYR A 115 -1.88 -0.89 -0.55
C TYR A 115 -1.97 -0.45 -2.02
N ALA A 116 -0.96 -0.82 -2.81
CA ALA A 116 -0.95 -0.70 -4.27
C ALA A 116 -1.32 0.68 -4.81
N ILE A 117 -0.91 1.75 -4.09
CA ILE A 117 -1.11 3.12 -4.55
C ILE A 117 -0.10 3.41 -5.66
N HIS A 118 -0.56 3.38 -6.89
CA HIS A 118 0.24 3.67 -8.07
C HIS A 118 -0.41 4.77 -8.90
N VAL A 119 0.42 5.58 -9.53
CA VAL A 119 0.01 6.61 -10.50
C VAL A 119 0.96 6.54 -11.68
N ALA A 120 0.39 6.45 -12.87
CA ALA A 120 1.14 6.43 -14.12
C ALA A 120 2.09 7.63 -14.22
N PRO A 121 3.34 7.45 -14.70
CA PRO A 121 4.38 8.48 -14.65
C PRO A 121 3.94 9.84 -15.21
N GLY A 122 3.25 9.87 -16.34
CA GLY A 122 2.76 11.10 -16.99
C GLY A 122 1.64 11.83 -16.22
N TYR A 123 1.07 11.20 -15.19
CA TYR A 123 -0.04 11.73 -14.40
C TYR A 123 0.33 12.05 -12.95
N ARG A 124 1.60 11.86 -12.59
CA ARG A 124 2.10 12.20 -11.24
C ARG A 124 2.01 13.70 -10.98
N ARG A 125 1.99 14.08 -9.68
CA ARG A 125 1.88 15.48 -9.20
C ARG A 125 0.55 16.17 -9.54
N ARG A 126 -0.44 15.43 -10.03
CA ARG A 126 -1.82 15.91 -10.30
C ARG A 126 -2.80 15.49 -9.21
N LYS A 127 -2.31 15.18 -8.01
CA LYS A 127 -3.11 14.77 -6.83
C LYS A 127 -3.92 13.48 -6.99
N ILE A 128 -3.68 12.69 -8.02
CA ILE A 128 -4.39 11.41 -8.27
C ILE A 128 -4.19 10.43 -7.11
N GLY A 129 -2.96 10.23 -6.64
CA GLY A 129 -2.70 9.39 -5.47
C GLY A 129 -3.42 9.86 -4.20
N GLN A 130 -3.54 11.18 -4.03
CA GLN A 130 -4.32 11.76 -2.93
C GLN A 130 -5.81 11.46 -3.06
N SER A 131 -6.37 11.55 -4.27
CA SER A 131 -7.78 11.23 -4.55
C SER A 131 -8.08 9.76 -4.29
N ILE A 132 -7.21 8.85 -4.73
CA ILE A 132 -7.31 7.41 -4.46
C ILE A 132 -7.33 7.14 -2.96
N CYS A 133 -6.37 7.68 -2.21
CA CYS A 133 -6.32 7.48 -0.76
C CYS A 133 -7.59 8.04 -0.06
N ARG A 134 -8.05 9.23 -0.45
CA ARG A 134 -9.29 9.82 0.11
C ARG A 134 -10.51 8.94 -0.14
N ALA A 135 -10.66 8.43 -1.36
CA ALA A 135 -11.77 7.54 -1.72
C ALA A 135 -11.73 6.23 -0.89
N LEU A 136 -10.55 5.62 -0.76
CA LEU A 136 -10.36 4.41 0.03
C LEU A 136 -10.67 4.65 1.52
N LEU A 137 -10.13 5.73 2.11
CA LEU A 137 -10.34 6.06 3.52
C LEU A 137 -11.81 6.38 3.82
N LYS A 138 -12.49 7.14 2.94
CA LYS A 138 -13.91 7.45 3.05
C LYS A 138 -14.73 6.15 3.03
N SER A 139 -14.54 5.33 2.01
CA SER A 139 -15.27 4.07 1.85
C SER A 139 -14.99 3.08 3.00
N ALA A 140 -13.75 2.97 3.47
CA ALA A 140 -13.41 2.10 4.59
C ALA A 140 -14.08 2.57 5.90
N ARG A 141 -14.09 3.88 6.17
CA ARG A 141 -14.79 4.45 7.33
C ARG A 141 -16.31 4.19 7.27
N GLU A 142 -16.92 4.33 6.12
CA GLU A 142 -18.35 4.03 5.90
C GLU A 142 -18.65 2.53 6.14
N GLN A 143 -17.65 1.65 5.95
CA GLN A 143 -17.73 0.21 6.24
C GLN A 143 -17.30 -0.15 7.68
N GLY A 144 -17.06 0.84 8.55
CA GLY A 144 -16.82 0.65 9.97
C GLY A 144 -15.36 0.59 10.39
N ALA A 145 -14.40 0.86 9.51
CA ALA A 145 -13.01 0.97 9.91
C ALA A 145 -12.79 2.20 10.81
N CYS A 146 -12.17 1.98 11.97
CA CYS A 146 -11.80 3.02 12.93
C CYS A 146 -10.35 3.49 12.75
N TYR A 147 -9.50 2.66 12.17
CA TYR A 147 -8.09 2.93 11.96
C TYR A 147 -7.65 2.61 10.54
N ALA A 148 -6.67 3.37 10.05
CA ALA A 148 -5.98 3.05 8.80
C ALA A 148 -4.49 2.86 9.05
N TYR A 149 -3.85 1.98 8.27
CA TYR A 149 -2.41 1.83 8.24
C TYR A 149 -1.91 1.62 6.82
N LEU A 150 -0.64 1.95 6.62
CA LEU A 150 0.06 1.69 5.38
C LEU A 150 1.56 1.44 5.64
N GLN A 151 2.22 1.00 4.59
CA GLN A 151 3.64 0.72 4.61
C GLN A 151 4.31 1.47 3.46
N VAL A 152 5.37 2.22 3.77
CA VAL A 152 6.13 2.99 2.79
C VAL A 152 7.61 2.67 2.89
N VAL A 153 8.23 2.37 1.76
CA VAL A 153 9.69 2.12 1.72
C VAL A 153 10.42 3.38 2.15
N LYS A 154 11.35 3.24 3.08
CA LYS A 154 12.18 4.35 3.57
C LYS A 154 12.94 5.00 2.40
N GLY A 155 12.85 6.32 2.31
CA GLY A 155 13.40 7.08 1.19
C GLY A 155 12.40 7.38 0.06
N ASN A 156 11.20 6.80 0.08
CA ASN A 156 10.12 7.23 -0.82
C ASN A 156 9.46 8.51 -0.27
N PHE A 157 10.19 9.63 -0.34
CA PHE A 157 9.76 10.91 0.21
C PHE A 157 8.44 11.41 -0.39
N GLY A 158 8.22 11.15 -1.69
CA GLY A 158 6.99 11.57 -2.37
C GLY A 158 5.74 10.89 -1.81
N ALA A 159 5.80 9.59 -1.58
CA ALA A 159 4.71 8.84 -0.97
C ALA A 159 4.53 9.23 0.50
N ARG A 160 5.63 9.35 1.24
CA ARG A 160 5.58 9.75 2.65
C ARG A 160 4.91 11.12 2.83
N THR A 161 5.32 12.14 2.06
CA THR A 161 4.69 13.47 2.09
C THR A 161 3.20 13.41 1.75
N LEU A 162 2.81 12.57 0.78
CA LEU A 162 1.41 12.34 0.46
C LEU A 162 0.64 11.82 1.69
N TYR A 163 1.14 10.78 2.35
CA TYR A 163 0.47 10.16 3.49
C TYR A 163 0.41 11.08 4.71
N GLU A 164 1.49 11.80 5.02
CA GLU A 164 1.51 12.83 6.06
C GLU A 164 0.47 13.94 5.78
N SER A 165 0.31 14.36 4.52
CA SER A 165 -0.71 15.35 4.13
C SER A 165 -2.17 14.88 4.29
N LEU A 166 -2.37 13.57 4.40
CA LEU A 166 -3.67 12.95 4.67
C LEU A 166 -3.92 12.73 6.16
N GLY A 167 -2.91 12.92 7.02
CA GLY A 167 -3.00 12.73 8.46
C GLY A 167 -2.42 11.41 8.98
N PHE A 168 -1.72 10.64 8.15
CA PHE A 168 -0.96 9.49 8.64
C PHE A 168 0.25 9.92 9.43
N GLU A 169 0.47 9.27 10.56
CA GLU A 169 1.60 9.47 11.45
C GLU A 169 2.51 8.25 11.44
N TYR A 170 3.81 8.48 11.62
CA TYR A 170 4.79 7.41 11.76
C TYR A 170 4.51 6.58 13.01
N LEU A 171 4.51 5.26 12.85
CA LEU A 171 4.33 4.33 13.96
C LEU A 171 5.64 3.63 14.32
N TYR A 172 6.22 2.90 13.38
CA TYR A 172 7.52 2.23 13.55
C TYR A 172 8.17 1.91 12.20
N THR A 173 9.44 1.48 12.27
CA THR A 173 10.21 0.99 11.12
C THR A 173 10.52 -0.48 11.30
N TYR A 174 10.41 -1.25 10.23
CA TYR A 174 10.93 -2.61 10.13
C TYR A 174 11.89 -2.74 8.94
N TRP A 175 12.70 -3.82 8.95
CA TRP A 175 13.58 -4.16 7.83
C TRP A 175 13.67 -5.67 7.67
N PHE A 176 14.24 -6.09 6.56
CA PHE A 176 14.56 -7.49 6.35
C PHE A 176 16.06 -7.72 6.52
N ARG A 177 16.42 -8.87 7.07
CA ARG A 177 17.77 -9.44 7.05
C ARG A 177 17.79 -10.58 6.04
N GLN A 178 18.69 -10.51 5.06
CA GLN A 178 18.84 -11.52 4.01
C GLN A 178 20.33 -11.74 3.68
N GLN A 179 20.64 -12.96 3.19
CA GLN A 179 21.93 -13.30 2.59
C GLN A 179 21.75 -13.39 1.07
N PHE A 180 22.74 -12.94 0.32
CA PHE A 180 22.84 -13.06 -1.12
C PHE A 180 23.56 -14.35 -1.52
#